data_365221a44322b7341152b530f45a5fc1
#
_entry.id   365221a44322b7341152b530f45a5fc1
#
_cell.length_a   1.000
_cell.length_b   1.000
_cell.length_c   1.000
_cell.angle_alpha   90.00
_cell.angle_beta   90.00
_cell.angle_gamma   90.00
#
_symmetry.space_group_name_H-M   'P 1'
#
loop_
_entity.id
_entity.type
_entity.pdbx_description
1 polymer ?
#
loop_
_entity_poly.entity_id
_entity_poly.type
_entity_poly.pdbx_seq_one_letter_code
_entity_poly.pdbx_strand_id
1 'polypeptide(L)'
;MAVRMVSAPVRIADAATVRLLRPGDRVDVVAAERAQPPRVVAAGARVAEVPVAEQGGGDGGALVVLSVPRETARALVGAGAMTRLAVTLC
;
A
#
# COMPACT_ATOMS: atom_id res chain seq x y z
N MET A 1 8.82 -17.38 -17.43
CA MET A 1 7.48 -17.59 -16.87
C MET A 1 6.91 -16.25 -16.44
N ALA A 2 5.70 -15.96 -16.86
CA ALA A 2 5.08 -14.68 -16.54
C ALA A 2 4.60 -14.65 -15.07
N VAL A 3 4.84 -13.55 -14.40
CA VAL A 3 4.32 -13.32 -13.07
C VAL A 3 2.91 -12.76 -13.18
N ARG A 4 1.98 -13.39 -12.48
CA ARG A 4 0.61 -12.93 -12.50
C ARG A 4 0.45 -11.71 -11.59
N MET A 5 0.01 -10.62 -12.19
CA MET A 5 -0.27 -9.39 -11.45
C MET A 5 -1.72 -9.37 -11.01
N VAL A 6 -1.95 -8.90 -9.82
CA VAL A 6 -3.29 -8.76 -9.27
C VAL A 6 -3.44 -7.37 -8.66
N SER A 7 -4.69 -6.97 -8.46
CA SER A 7 -5.00 -5.71 -7.79
C SER A 7 -5.15 -5.95 -6.30
N ALA A 8 -4.40 -5.21 -5.52
CA ALA A 8 -4.43 -5.33 -4.07
C ALA A 8 -4.86 -4.00 -3.46
N PRO A 9 -6.09 -3.92 -2.92
CA PRO A 9 -6.48 -2.74 -2.17
C PRO A 9 -5.79 -2.74 -0.81
N VAL A 10 -5.12 -1.65 -0.50
CA VAL A 10 -4.30 -1.53 0.70
C VAL A 10 -4.66 -0.23 1.40
N ARG A 11 -4.86 -0.29 2.70
CA ARG A 11 -5.14 0.90 3.49
C ARG A 11 -3.85 1.44 4.06
N ILE A 12 -3.54 2.67 3.69
CA ILE A 12 -2.33 3.35 4.14
C ILE A 12 -2.71 4.28 5.28
N ALA A 13 -1.93 4.23 6.36
CA ALA A 13 -2.28 4.96 7.58
C ALA A 13 -2.30 6.47 7.39
N ASP A 14 -1.42 7.00 6.58
CA ASP A 14 -1.34 8.44 6.35
C ASP A 14 -2.09 8.84 5.09
N ALA A 15 -3.31 9.31 5.26
CA ALA A 15 -4.14 9.74 4.15
C ALA A 15 -3.52 10.89 3.35
N ALA A 16 -2.77 11.76 4.01
CA ALA A 16 -2.14 12.88 3.32
C ALA A 16 -1.11 12.39 2.29
N THR A 17 -0.36 11.35 2.63
CA THR A 17 0.59 10.77 1.69
C THR A 17 -0.11 10.17 0.48
N VAL A 18 -1.25 9.51 0.71
CA VAL A 18 -2.01 8.90 -0.39
C VAL A 18 -2.49 9.95 -1.39
N ARG A 19 -2.79 11.16 -0.93
CA ARG A 19 -3.22 12.23 -1.83
C ARG A 19 -2.14 12.67 -2.80
N LEU A 20 -0.89 12.34 -2.54
CA LEU A 20 0.22 12.65 -3.44
C LEU A 20 0.35 11.60 -4.55
N LEU A 21 -0.31 10.46 -4.40
CA LEU A 21 -0.14 9.35 -5.33
C LEU A 21 -1.05 9.48 -6.53
N ARG A 22 -0.54 9.01 -7.67
CA ARG A 22 -1.30 8.98 -8.93
C ARG A 22 -1.12 7.61 -9.58
N PRO A 23 -2.11 7.16 -10.36
CA PRO A 23 -1.95 5.91 -11.11
C PRO A 23 -0.66 5.96 -11.93
N GLY A 24 0.08 4.87 -11.89
CA GLY A 24 1.37 4.75 -12.56
C GLY A 24 2.57 5.03 -11.67
N ASP A 25 2.37 5.67 -10.53
CA ASP A 25 3.47 5.90 -9.59
C ASP A 25 4.00 4.59 -9.03
N ARG A 26 5.26 4.61 -8.61
CA ARG A 26 5.86 3.47 -7.91
C ARG A 26 6.07 3.84 -6.46
N VAL A 27 5.76 2.90 -5.59
CA VAL A 27 5.89 3.11 -4.15
C VAL A 27 6.49 1.89 -3.47
N ASP A 28 7.15 2.12 -2.35
CA ASP A 28 7.50 1.04 -1.44
C ASP A 28 6.50 1.07 -0.29
N VAL A 29 5.98 -0.10 0.06
CA VAL A 29 5.05 -0.23 1.18
C VAL A 29 5.79 -0.78 2.37
N VAL A 30 5.70 -0.09 3.49
CA VAL A 30 6.47 -0.39 4.69
C VAL A 30 5.51 -0.68 5.83
N ALA A 31 5.76 -1.79 6.53
CA ALA A 31 5.02 -2.12 7.73
C ALA A 31 5.75 -1.53 8.93
N ALA A 32 5.04 -0.77 9.74
CA ALA A 32 5.60 -0.12 10.92
C ALA A 32 4.92 -0.67 12.17
N GLU A 33 5.71 -1.27 13.03
CA GLU A 33 5.25 -1.81 14.30
C GLU A 33 6.03 -1.17 15.43
N ARG A 34 5.39 -1.14 16.60
CA ARG A 34 6.08 -0.69 17.79
C ARG A 34 7.23 -1.61 18.13
N ALA A 35 8.34 -1.03 18.55
CA ALA A 35 9.49 -1.76 19.08
C ALA A 35 10.17 -2.68 18.07
N GLN A 36 9.89 -2.48 16.79
CA GLN A 36 10.55 -3.23 15.72
C GLN A 36 10.96 -2.29 14.60
N PRO A 37 12.05 -2.59 13.90
CA PRO A 37 12.43 -1.79 12.75
C PRO A 37 11.36 -1.86 11.66
N PRO A 38 11.18 -0.81 10.88
CA PRO A 38 10.27 -0.85 9.74
C PRO A 38 10.70 -1.93 8.75
N ARG A 39 9.72 -2.57 8.14
CA ARG A 39 9.96 -3.67 7.22
C ARG A 39 9.29 -3.38 5.89
N VAL A 40 10.04 -3.51 4.80
CA VAL A 40 9.49 -3.33 3.46
C VAL A 40 8.68 -4.57 3.09
N VAL A 41 7.40 -4.39 2.83
CA VAL A 41 6.51 -5.48 2.44
C VAL A 41 6.43 -5.58 0.92
N ALA A 42 6.47 -4.46 0.22
CA ALA A 42 6.47 -4.44 -1.24
C ALA A 42 7.35 -3.31 -1.71
N ALA A 43 8.25 -3.61 -2.63
CA ALA A 43 9.17 -2.64 -3.19
C ALA A 43 8.78 -2.33 -4.64
N GLY A 44 8.73 -1.06 -5.00
CA GLY A 44 8.45 -0.64 -6.36
C GLY A 44 7.08 -1.05 -6.86
N ALA A 45 6.09 -1.12 -5.99
CA ALA A 45 4.75 -1.49 -6.37
C ALA A 45 4.10 -0.37 -7.18
N ARG A 46 3.36 -0.75 -8.21
CA ARG A 46 2.72 0.24 -9.07
C ARG A 46 1.35 0.62 -8.53
N VAL A 47 1.08 1.91 -8.45
CA VAL A 47 -0.24 2.40 -8.08
C VAL A 47 -1.16 2.23 -9.29
N ALA A 48 -2.22 1.46 -9.11
CA ALA A 48 -3.21 1.23 -10.16
C ALA A 48 -4.36 2.23 -10.07
N GLU A 49 -4.78 2.54 -8.85
CA GLU A 49 -5.91 3.42 -8.63
C GLU A 49 -5.85 4.04 -7.25
N VAL A 50 -6.31 5.28 -7.14
CA VAL A 50 -6.49 5.96 -5.86
C VAL A 50 -7.96 6.34 -5.76
N PRO A 51 -8.81 5.48 -5.17
CA PRO A 51 -10.26 5.73 -5.16
C PRO A 51 -10.61 6.98 -4.37
N VAL A 52 -11.27 7.93 -5.01
CA VAL A 52 -11.63 9.19 -4.37
C VAL A 52 -12.63 8.97 -3.24
N ALA A 53 -13.57 8.06 -3.44
CA ALA A 53 -14.62 7.79 -2.45
C ALA A 53 -14.05 7.24 -1.13
N GLU A 54 -12.86 6.65 -1.18
CA GLU A 54 -12.22 6.07 0.00
C GLU A 54 -11.15 6.99 0.60
N GLN A 55 -11.06 8.21 0.11
CA GLN A 55 -10.18 9.22 0.69
C GLN A 55 -10.90 9.82 1.87
N GLY A 56 -10.98 9.04 2.92
CA GLY A 56 -11.75 9.44 4.04
C GLY A 56 -11.10 10.50 4.87
N GLY A 57 -11.88 11.09 5.68
CA GLY A 57 -11.37 11.80 6.79
C GLY A 57 -11.21 10.84 7.96
N GLY A 58 -10.66 11.32 9.01
CA GLY A 58 -10.56 10.60 10.24
C GLY A 58 -9.36 9.66 10.29
N ASP A 59 -9.47 8.69 11.17
CA ASP A 59 -8.33 7.88 11.57
C ASP A 59 -8.10 6.64 10.73
N GLY A 60 -8.95 6.41 9.76
CA GLY A 60 -8.89 5.19 8.96
C GLY A 60 -7.86 5.19 7.85
N GLY A 61 -7.13 6.28 7.68
CA GLY A 61 -6.19 6.39 6.57
C GLY A 61 -6.91 6.49 5.23
N ALA A 62 -6.26 6.05 4.19
CA ALA A 62 -6.84 6.08 2.85
C ALA A 62 -6.49 4.82 2.08
N LEU A 63 -7.38 4.44 1.18
CA LEU A 63 -7.22 3.25 0.37
C LEU A 63 -6.44 3.58 -0.89
N VAL A 64 -5.55 2.68 -1.27
CA VAL A 64 -4.87 2.71 -2.56
C VAL A 64 -4.92 1.31 -3.15
N VAL A 65 -5.10 1.21 -4.46
CA VAL A 65 -5.08 -0.08 -5.16
C VAL A 65 -3.74 -0.20 -5.87
N LEU A 66 -3.02 -1.26 -5.55
CA LEU A 66 -1.70 -1.52 -6.12
C LEU A 66 -1.76 -2.72 -7.07
N SER A 67 -0.99 -2.64 -8.15
CA SER A 67 -0.81 -3.77 -9.04
C SER A 67 0.49 -4.45 -8.65
N VAL A 68 0.38 -5.68 -8.16
CA VAL A 68 1.51 -6.42 -7.60
C VAL A 68 1.38 -7.90 -7.94
N PRO A 69 2.48 -8.65 -7.85
CA PRO A 69 2.39 -10.10 -7.96
C PRO A 69 1.49 -10.67 -6.86
N ARG A 70 0.86 -11.79 -7.14
CA ARG A 70 -0.08 -12.42 -6.22
C ARG A 70 0.51 -12.65 -4.83
N GLU A 71 1.75 -13.10 -4.76
CA GLU A 71 2.37 -13.35 -3.46
C GLU A 71 2.60 -12.06 -2.67
N THR A 72 2.97 -11.01 -3.37
CA THR A 72 3.11 -9.71 -2.73
C THR A 72 1.77 -9.22 -2.21
N ALA A 73 0.70 -9.45 -2.98
CA ALA A 73 -0.65 -9.07 -2.54
C ALA A 73 -1.02 -9.77 -1.23
N ARG A 74 -0.70 -11.05 -1.11
CA ARG A 74 -0.95 -11.80 0.12
C ARG A 74 -0.18 -11.23 1.29
N ALA A 75 1.08 -10.88 1.06
CA ALA A 75 1.92 -10.29 2.09
C ALA A 75 1.36 -8.93 2.54
N LEU A 76 0.88 -8.13 1.60
CA LEU A 76 0.28 -6.84 1.91
C LEU A 76 -0.99 -6.97 2.74
N VAL A 77 -1.86 -7.90 2.36
CA VAL A 77 -3.10 -8.13 3.09
C VAL A 77 -2.80 -8.62 4.50
N GLY A 78 -1.85 -9.56 4.62
CA GLY A 78 -1.46 -10.07 5.93
C GLY A 78 -0.85 -9.01 6.82
N ALA A 79 0.06 -8.22 6.28
CA ALA A 79 0.70 -7.15 7.04
C ALA A 79 -0.31 -6.07 7.44
N GLY A 80 -1.22 -5.72 6.54
CA GLY A 80 -2.23 -4.70 6.81
C GLY A 80 -3.20 -5.11 7.90
N ALA A 81 -3.41 -6.40 8.10
CA ALA A 81 -4.27 -6.90 9.16
C ALA A 81 -3.60 -6.82 10.53
N MET A 82 -2.27 -6.77 10.57
CA MET A 82 -1.50 -6.86 11.81
C MET A 82 -0.79 -5.55 12.17
N THR A 83 -0.48 -4.71 11.20
CA THR A 83 0.34 -3.53 11.43
C THR A 83 -0.19 -2.35 10.64
N ARG A 84 0.37 -1.20 10.90
CA ARG A 84 0.10 -0.01 10.10
C ARG A 84 1.01 -0.02 8.88
N LEU A 85 0.46 0.33 7.74
CA LEU A 85 1.22 0.40 6.51
C LEU A 85 1.44 1.86 6.12
N ALA A 86 2.64 2.14 5.65
CA ALA A 86 3.02 3.45 5.12
C ALA A 86 3.64 3.25 3.74
N VAL A 87 3.72 4.31 2.97
CA VAL A 87 4.35 4.26 1.65
C VAL A 87 5.40 5.33 1.52
N THR A 88 6.44 5.02 0.74
CA THR A 88 7.37 6.02 0.26
C THR A 88 7.31 6.01 -1.26
N LEU A 89 7.39 7.19 -1.85
CA LEU A 89 7.40 7.30 -3.30
C LEU A 89 8.81 7.02 -3.82
N CYS A 90 8.86 6.27 -4.89
CA CYS A 90 10.14 5.97 -5.54
C CYS A 90 10.60 7.10 -6.45
#